data_f2b6806806b4f24a9c955ac16837a062
#
_entry.id   f2b6806806b4f24a9c955ac16837a062
#
_cell.length_a   1.000
_cell.length_b   1.000
_cell.length_c   1.000
_cell.angle_alpha   90.00
_cell.angle_beta   90.00
_cell.angle_gamma   90.00
#
_symmetry.space_group_name_H-M   'P 1'
#
loop_
_entity.id
_entity.type
_entity.pdbx_description
1 polymer ?
#
loop_
_entity_poly.entity_id
_entity_poly.type
_entity_poly.pdbx_seq_one_letter_code
_entity_poly.pdbx_strand_id
1 'polypeptide(L)'
;VQDPENPHDNRAVGLKLHNQLVGYLYRGKLQDMANDWIEKNLPLRAQLTACTRDRNRAEVTLVFYGLRQYEKHLSKYPDAKQYRLIGTKKAEFQKNLDLCECGEYCTLDYDVDSGKYLVAADLEIGYLPSSAANLIERDGEDAYDIFISDIFDNDHGTLAVRVYLFP
;
A
#
# COMPACT_ATOMS: atom_id res chain seq x y z
N VAL A 1 2.26 11.46 6.28
CA VAL A 1 2.28 11.02 7.69
C VAL A 1 1.70 12.09 8.59
N GLN A 2 0.96 11.68 9.63
CA GLN A 2 0.54 12.61 10.69
C GLN A 2 1.73 13.03 11.55
N ASP A 3 1.72 14.29 11.98
CA ASP A 3 2.74 14.85 12.87
C ASP A 3 2.05 15.51 14.08
N PRO A 4 1.62 14.73 15.08
CA PRO A 4 0.91 15.22 16.25
C PRO A 4 1.79 16.11 17.16
N GLU A 5 3.10 16.03 17.01
CA GLU A 5 4.08 16.83 17.78
C GLU A 5 4.40 18.17 17.12
N ASN A 6 3.78 18.47 15.96
CA ASN A 6 3.99 19.74 15.29
C ASN A 6 3.53 20.92 16.17
N PRO A 7 4.43 21.87 16.52
CA PRO A 7 4.12 22.93 17.48
C PRO A 7 3.05 23.92 16.99
N HIS A 8 2.77 23.93 15.71
CA HIS A 8 1.81 24.85 15.09
C HIS A 8 0.47 24.22 14.78
N ASP A 9 0.44 22.88 14.66
CA ASP A 9 -0.77 22.15 14.27
C ASP A 9 -0.66 20.66 14.63
N ASN A 10 -1.38 20.23 15.66
CA ASN A 10 -1.40 18.84 16.11
C ASN A 10 -2.08 17.88 15.10
N ARG A 11 -2.72 18.42 14.07
CA ARG A 11 -3.29 17.68 12.94
C ARG A 11 -2.46 17.81 11.65
N ALA A 12 -1.22 18.31 11.77
CA ALA A 12 -0.35 18.49 10.63
C ALA A 12 -0.12 17.16 9.89
N VAL A 13 -0.21 17.22 8.57
CA VAL A 13 0.11 16.10 7.68
C VAL A 13 1.39 16.43 6.93
N GLY A 14 2.46 15.75 7.33
CA GLY A 14 3.79 15.89 6.71
C GLY A 14 3.88 15.12 5.40
N LEU A 15 4.46 15.74 4.40
CA LEU A 15 4.79 15.15 3.11
C LEU A 15 6.24 14.67 3.14
N LYS A 16 6.47 13.40 2.81
CA LYS A 16 7.80 12.81 2.74
C LYS A 16 8.17 12.47 1.30
N LEU A 17 9.41 12.73 0.94
CA LEU A 17 10.05 12.29 -0.29
C LEU A 17 11.28 11.48 0.11
N HIS A 18 11.37 10.21 -0.30
CA HIS A 18 12.45 9.30 0.10
C HIS A 18 12.70 9.29 1.63
N ASN A 19 11.63 9.20 2.41
CA ASN A 19 11.62 9.27 3.89
C ASN A 19 12.10 10.62 4.50
N GLN A 20 12.39 11.62 3.72
CA GLN A 20 12.71 12.96 4.20
C GLN A 20 11.46 13.84 4.20
N LEU A 21 11.18 14.49 5.33
CA LEU A 21 10.10 15.46 5.41
C LEU A 21 10.43 16.67 4.52
N VAL A 22 9.57 16.94 3.55
CA VAL A 22 9.75 18.03 2.58
C VAL A 22 8.76 19.20 2.78
N GLY A 23 7.73 19.01 3.58
CA GLY A 23 6.74 20.03 3.88
C GLY A 23 5.49 19.48 4.53
N TYR A 24 4.48 20.32 4.67
CA TYR A 24 3.19 20.00 5.26
C TYR A 24 2.05 20.45 4.34
N LEU A 25 0.93 19.74 4.42
CA LEU A 25 -0.31 20.20 3.82
C LEU A 25 -0.79 21.47 4.52
N TYR A 26 -1.33 22.41 3.75
CA TYR A 26 -2.00 23.56 4.33
C TYR A 26 -3.27 23.13 5.09
N ARG A 27 -3.53 23.81 6.19
CA ARG A 27 -4.78 23.65 6.95
C ARG A 27 -5.99 23.82 6.05
N GLY A 28 -6.96 22.95 6.22
CA GLY A 28 -8.21 23.01 5.49
C GLY A 28 -8.70 21.63 5.03
N LYS A 29 -9.68 21.67 4.17
CA LYS A 29 -10.43 20.48 3.73
C LYS A 29 -9.53 19.33 3.24
N LEU A 30 -8.44 19.63 2.54
CA LEU A 30 -7.52 18.61 2.03
C LEU A 30 -6.75 17.91 3.16
N GLN A 31 -6.29 18.69 4.14
CA GLN A 31 -5.64 18.15 5.35
C GLN A 31 -6.62 17.30 6.17
N ASP A 32 -7.87 17.75 6.32
CA ASP A 32 -8.89 17.00 7.04
C ASP A 32 -9.18 15.66 6.35
N MET A 33 -9.31 15.66 5.02
CA MET A 33 -9.47 14.44 4.23
C MET A 33 -8.27 13.51 4.37
N ALA A 34 -7.05 14.05 4.33
CA ALA A 34 -5.84 13.24 4.48
C ALA A 34 -5.74 12.60 5.86
N ASN A 35 -6.08 13.35 6.93
CA ASN A 35 -6.14 12.81 8.29
C ASN A 35 -7.17 11.69 8.43
N ASP A 36 -8.39 11.93 7.94
CA ASP A 36 -9.46 10.92 7.95
C ASP A 36 -9.05 9.63 7.23
N TRP A 37 -8.28 9.78 6.17
CA TRP A 37 -7.73 8.70 5.37
C TRP A 37 -6.64 7.92 6.14
N ILE A 38 -5.69 8.62 6.75
CA ILE A 38 -4.61 8.02 7.54
C ILE A 38 -5.18 7.32 8.79
N GLU A 39 -6.16 7.92 9.47
CA GLU A 39 -6.82 7.34 10.64
C GLU A 39 -7.53 6.01 10.31
N LYS A 40 -8.04 5.88 9.08
CA LYS A 40 -8.64 4.64 8.58
C LYS A 40 -7.60 3.64 8.06
N ASN A 41 -6.32 3.95 8.19
CA ASN A 41 -5.19 3.18 7.67
C ASN A 41 -5.29 2.91 6.16
N LEU A 42 -5.67 3.94 5.41
CA LEU A 42 -5.93 3.86 4.00
C LEU A 42 -4.75 4.49 3.22
N PRO A 43 -4.33 3.91 2.07
CA PRO A 43 -3.18 4.40 1.33
C PRO A 43 -3.41 5.79 0.76
N LEU A 44 -2.41 6.65 0.96
CA LEU A 44 -2.42 8.03 0.50
C LEU A 44 -1.04 8.36 -0.09
N ARG A 45 -0.99 8.67 -1.38
CA ARG A 45 0.22 9.14 -2.04
C ARG A 45 0.09 10.63 -2.38
N ALA A 46 1.22 11.32 -2.28
CA ALA A 46 1.37 12.69 -2.77
C ALA A 46 2.25 12.68 -4.03
N GLN A 47 1.73 13.21 -5.12
CA GLN A 47 2.50 13.44 -6.34
C GLN A 47 2.91 14.90 -6.40
N LEU A 48 4.22 15.16 -6.52
CA LEU A 48 4.72 16.49 -6.77
C LEU A 48 4.37 16.92 -8.21
N THR A 49 3.54 17.95 -8.35
CA THR A 49 3.08 18.43 -9.66
C THR A 49 3.81 19.67 -10.14
N ALA A 50 4.25 20.51 -9.22
CA ALA A 50 5.05 21.67 -9.53
C ALA A 50 5.96 22.07 -8.38
N CYS A 51 7.12 22.63 -8.69
CA CYS A 51 8.05 23.17 -7.71
C CYS A 51 8.54 24.55 -8.20
N THR A 52 8.25 25.59 -7.45
CA THR A 52 8.69 26.96 -7.75
C THR A 52 9.82 27.35 -6.80
N ARG A 53 11.03 27.53 -7.33
CA ARG A 53 12.23 27.88 -6.55
C ARG A 53 12.13 29.22 -5.84
N ASP A 54 11.45 30.19 -6.45
CA ASP A 54 11.42 31.58 -5.97
C ASP A 54 10.54 31.83 -4.74
N ARG A 55 9.73 30.85 -4.34
CA ARG A 55 8.74 31.02 -3.26
C ARG A 55 8.79 29.96 -2.17
N ASN A 56 9.74 29.04 -2.19
CA ASN A 56 9.75 27.86 -1.32
C ASN A 56 8.38 27.14 -1.26
N ARG A 57 7.68 27.08 -2.39
CA ARG A 57 6.37 26.45 -2.51
C ARG A 57 6.46 25.27 -3.47
N ALA A 58 5.85 24.18 -3.08
CA ALA A 58 5.61 23.04 -3.94
C ALA A 58 4.10 22.81 -4.07
N GLU A 59 3.65 22.52 -5.25
CA GLU A 59 2.28 22.05 -5.48
C GLU A 59 2.30 20.53 -5.52
N VAL A 60 1.43 19.91 -4.73
CA VAL A 60 1.26 18.47 -4.69
C VAL A 60 -0.17 18.11 -5.01
N THR A 61 -0.35 17.08 -5.82
CA THR A 61 -1.64 16.44 -5.99
C THR A 61 -1.66 15.23 -5.06
N LEU A 62 -2.65 15.16 -4.19
CA LEU A 62 -2.89 13.94 -3.41
C LEU A 62 -3.68 12.97 -4.27
N VAL A 63 -3.13 11.79 -4.43
CA VAL A 63 -3.79 10.70 -5.15
C VAL A 63 -4.24 9.67 -4.11
N PHE A 64 -5.56 9.53 -4.00
CA PHE A 64 -6.21 8.56 -3.12
C PHE A 64 -6.37 7.27 -3.92
N TYR A 65 -5.35 6.41 -3.88
CA TYR A 65 -5.29 5.20 -4.69
C TYR A 65 -6.22 4.09 -4.20
N GLY A 66 -6.89 3.45 -5.16
CA GLY A 66 -7.45 2.11 -5.04
C GLY A 66 -8.56 1.86 -4.03
N LEU A 67 -8.81 2.79 -3.14
CA LEU A 67 -9.65 2.59 -1.96
C LEU A 67 -11.11 2.29 -2.24
N ARG A 68 -11.68 2.90 -3.27
CA ARG A 68 -13.08 2.63 -3.59
C ARG A 68 -13.31 1.16 -3.97
N GLN A 69 -12.33 0.54 -4.61
CA GLN A 69 -12.42 -0.89 -4.95
C GLN A 69 -12.14 -1.75 -3.72
N TYR A 70 -11.06 -1.49 -3.00
CA TYR A 70 -10.69 -2.20 -1.78
C TYR A 70 -11.80 -2.14 -0.72
N GLU A 71 -12.32 -0.93 -0.40
CA GLU A 71 -13.43 -0.76 0.54
C GLU A 71 -14.72 -1.45 0.07
N LYS A 72 -15.03 -1.41 -1.22
CA LYS A 72 -16.16 -2.14 -1.79
C LYS A 72 -16.02 -3.64 -1.60
N HIS A 73 -14.81 -4.17 -1.84
CA HIS A 73 -14.53 -5.59 -1.65
C HIS A 73 -14.63 -5.99 -0.18
N LEU A 74 -14.03 -5.21 0.74
CA LEU A 74 -14.16 -5.44 2.18
C LEU A 74 -15.62 -5.42 2.64
N SER A 75 -16.41 -4.47 2.14
CA SER A 75 -17.84 -4.36 2.48
C SER A 75 -18.66 -5.53 1.91
N LYS A 76 -18.30 -6.00 0.72
CA LYS A 76 -18.98 -7.11 0.06
C LYS A 76 -18.59 -8.47 0.65
N TYR A 77 -17.34 -8.59 1.08
CA TYR A 77 -16.74 -9.83 1.58
C TYR A 77 -16.09 -9.63 2.95
N PRO A 78 -16.88 -9.39 4.02
CA PRO A 78 -16.34 -9.07 5.35
C PRO A 78 -15.54 -10.23 5.96
N ASP A 79 -15.77 -11.46 5.53
CA ASP A 79 -15.08 -12.66 5.99
C ASP A 79 -13.94 -13.10 5.05
N ALA A 80 -13.50 -12.24 4.14
CA ALA A 80 -12.41 -12.54 3.22
C ALA A 80 -11.14 -12.91 3.98
N LYS A 81 -10.46 -13.94 3.48
CA LYS A 81 -9.26 -14.48 4.12
C LYS A 81 -8.02 -13.67 3.75
N GLN A 82 -7.20 -13.38 4.74
CA GLN A 82 -5.86 -12.83 4.54
C GLN A 82 -4.84 -13.95 4.36
N TYR A 83 -3.92 -13.75 3.43
CA TYR A 83 -2.81 -14.66 3.16
C TYR A 83 -1.49 -13.92 3.31
N ARG A 84 -0.59 -14.45 4.13
CA ARG A 84 0.76 -13.91 4.25
C ARG A 84 1.58 -14.40 3.06
N LEU A 85 2.18 -13.48 2.32
CA LEU A 85 3.10 -13.83 1.23
C LEU A 85 4.38 -14.49 1.78
N ILE A 86 4.96 -15.36 0.97
CA ILE A 86 6.20 -16.06 1.27
C ILE A 86 7.34 -15.52 0.39
N GLY A 87 8.58 -15.77 0.81
CA GLY A 87 9.77 -15.30 0.08
C GLY A 87 10.05 -13.80 0.19
N THR A 88 9.27 -13.05 0.96
CA THR A 88 9.41 -11.60 1.13
C THR A 88 10.78 -11.14 1.64
N LYS A 89 11.59 -12.02 2.22
CA LYS A 89 12.95 -11.71 2.72
C LYS A 89 14.00 -11.47 1.62
N LYS A 90 13.68 -11.73 0.35
CA LYS A 90 14.59 -11.40 -0.76
C LYS A 90 14.83 -9.89 -0.77
N ALA A 91 16.10 -9.47 -0.94
CA ALA A 91 16.48 -8.06 -0.91
C ALA A 91 15.73 -7.19 -1.93
N GLU A 92 15.39 -7.77 -3.06
CA GLU A 92 14.59 -7.13 -4.10
C GLU A 92 13.17 -6.86 -3.63
N PHE A 93 12.48 -7.87 -3.08
CA PHE A 93 11.12 -7.71 -2.56
C PHE A 93 11.07 -6.75 -1.37
N GLN A 94 12.11 -6.70 -0.53
CA GLN A 94 12.18 -5.74 0.57
C GLN A 94 12.19 -4.30 0.09
N LYS A 95 12.96 -3.99 -0.97
CA LYS A 95 12.98 -2.65 -1.57
C LYS A 95 11.63 -2.27 -2.17
N ASN A 96 10.96 -3.25 -2.78
CA ASN A 96 9.66 -3.03 -3.39
C ASN A 96 8.57 -2.84 -2.33
N LEU A 97 8.61 -3.61 -1.24
CA LEU A 97 7.68 -3.49 -0.11
C LEU A 97 7.76 -2.12 0.59
N ASP A 98 8.96 -1.51 0.64
CA ASP A 98 9.14 -0.15 1.17
C ASP A 98 8.37 0.91 0.35
N LEU A 99 7.96 0.58 -0.87
CA LEU A 99 7.24 1.47 -1.79
C LEU A 99 5.73 1.19 -1.82
N CYS A 100 5.30 0.05 -1.28
CA CYS A 100 3.92 -0.41 -1.32
C CYS A 100 3.09 0.14 -0.15
N GLU A 101 1.78 0.17 -0.34
CA GLU A 101 0.81 0.62 0.65
C GLU A 101 -0.37 -0.36 0.76
N CYS A 102 -1.03 -0.39 1.93
CA CYS A 102 -2.25 -1.15 2.12
C CYS A 102 -3.35 -0.69 1.15
N GLY A 103 -4.13 -1.62 0.63
CA GLY A 103 -5.21 -1.35 -0.33
C GLY A 103 -4.74 -1.25 -1.79
N GLU A 104 -3.46 -1.41 -2.08
CA GLU A 104 -2.98 -1.51 -3.47
C GLU A 104 -3.48 -2.81 -4.11
N TYR A 105 -3.92 -2.67 -5.35
CA TYR A 105 -4.28 -3.81 -6.19
C TYR A 105 -3.03 -4.57 -6.63
N CYS A 106 -3.09 -5.89 -6.59
CA CYS A 106 -2.01 -6.76 -7.00
C CYS A 106 -2.41 -7.63 -8.20
N THR A 107 -1.44 -7.87 -9.05
CA THR A 107 -1.53 -8.85 -10.13
C THR A 107 -0.80 -10.14 -9.75
N LEU A 108 -1.17 -11.22 -10.42
CA LEU A 108 -0.48 -12.51 -10.35
C LEU A 108 0.29 -12.77 -11.62
N ASP A 109 1.41 -13.45 -11.48
CA ASP A 109 2.16 -14.05 -12.58
C ASP A 109 2.69 -15.41 -12.13
N TYR A 110 2.66 -16.41 -13.01
CA TYR A 110 3.17 -17.74 -12.68
C TYR A 110 4.65 -17.82 -13.01
N ASP A 111 5.48 -17.82 -11.97
CA ASP A 111 6.91 -18.01 -12.07
C ASP A 111 7.24 -19.49 -12.35
N VAL A 112 7.56 -19.80 -13.59
CA VAL A 112 7.84 -21.16 -14.06
C VAL A 112 9.07 -21.76 -13.37
N ASP A 113 10.07 -20.93 -13.05
CA ASP A 113 11.33 -21.41 -12.46
C ASP A 113 11.13 -21.84 -11.00
N SER A 114 10.32 -21.11 -10.24
CA SER A 114 10.01 -21.46 -8.85
C SER A 114 8.77 -22.35 -8.70
N GLY A 115 7.94 -22.45 -9.73
CA GLY A 115 6.64 -23.14 -9.68
C GLY A 115 5.62 -22.48 -8.75
N LYS A 116 5.65 -21.15 -8.63
CA LYS A 116 4.83 -20.40 -7.68
C LYS A 116 4.17 -19.19 -8.35
N TYR A 117 3.05 -18.76 -7.78
CA TYR A 117 2.41 -17.50 -8.16
C TYR A 117 3.12 -16.32 -7.49
N LEU A 118 3.72 -15.49 -8.32
CA LEU A 118 4.35 -14.23 -7.95
C LEU A 118 3.26 -13.16 -7.81
N VAL A 119 3.33 -12.40 -6.75
CA VAL A 119 2.43 -11.26 -6.49
C VAL A 119 3.19 -9.97 -6.75
N ALA A 120 2.60 -9.11 -7.56
CA ALA A 120 3.12 -7.78 -7.82
C ALA A 120 2.04 -6.72 -7.58
N ALA A 121 2.40 -5.66 -6.86
CA ALA A 121 1.71 -4.38 -6.93
C ALA A 121 2.24 -3.69 -8.21
N ASP A 122 2.81 -2.52 -8.20
CA ASP A 122 3.57 -2.08 -9.40
C ASP A 122 4.86 -2.89 -9.61
N LEU A 123 5.41 -3.44 -8.53
CA LEU A 123 6.63 -4.25 -8.48
C LEU A 123 6.37 -5.56 -7.71
N GLU A 124 7.18 -6.55 -7.97
CA GLU A 124 7.11 -7.86 -7.32
C GLU A 124 7.37 -7.76 -5.80
N ILE A 125 6.51 -8.38 -5.00
CA ILE A 125 6.54 -8.26 -3.53
C ILE A 125 6.63 -9.59 -2.78
N GLY A 126 6.45 -10.70 -3.47
CA GLY A 126 6.52 -12.03 -2.87
C GLY A 126 5.71 -13.06 -3.62
N TYR A 127 5.56 -14.24 -3.05
CA TYR A 127 4.81 -15.34 -3.64
C TYR A 127 3.59 -15.68 -2.80
N LEU A 128 2.52 -16.17 -3.44
CA LEU A 128 1.39 -16.74 -2.73
C LEU A 128 1.81 -17.99 -1.94
N PRO A 129 1.29 -18.17 -0.72
CA PRO A 129 1.43 -19.44 -0.01
C PRO A 129 0.60 -20.53 -0.71
N SER A 130 0.97 -21.80 -0.54
CA SER A 130 0.30 -22.92 -1.19
C SER A 130 -1.22 -22.97 -0.94
N SER A 131 -1.66 -22.53 0.24
CA SER A 131 -3.09 -22.47 0.58
C SER A 131 -3.88 -21.47 -0.26
N ALA A 132 -3.25 -20.39 -0.74
CA ALA A 132 -3.86 -19.43 -1.66
C ALA A 132 -3.66 -19.87 -3.12
N ALA A 133 -2.47 -20.39 -3.47
CA ALA A 133 -2.16 -20.91 -4.79
C ALA A 133 -3.17 -21.99 -5.23
N ASN A 134 -3.51 -22.93 -4.35
CA ASN A 134 -4.51 -23.97 -4.63
C ASN A 134 -5.90 -23.41 -4.97
N LEU A 135 -6.28 -22.23 -4.45
CA LEU A 135 -7.53 -21.59 -4.83
C LEU A 135 -7.43 -21.06 -6.27
N ILE A 136 -6.32 -20.40 -6.60
CA ILE A 136 -6.07 -19.88 -7.94
C ILE A 136 -6.03 -21.00 -8.98
N GLU A 137 -5.37 -22.13 -8.66
CA GLU A 137 -5.33 -23.31 -9.53
C GLU A 137 -6.71 -23.94 -9.77
N ARG A 138 -7.57 -23.91 -8.74
CA ARG A 138 -8.92 -24.48 -8.83
C ARG A 138 -9.88 -23.58 -9.60
N ASP A 139 -9.85 -22.28 -9.33
CA ASP A 139 -10.90 -21.33 -9.74
C ASP A 139 -10.46 -20.45 -10.92
N GLY A 140 -9.15 -20.38 -11.22
CA GLY A 140 -8.53 -19.51 -12.22
C GLY A 140 -7.98 -18.21 -11.64
N GLU A 141 -7.01 -17.61 -12.33
CA GLU A 141 -6.35 -16.37 -11.90
C GLU A 141 -7.33 -15.20 -11.88
N ASP A 142 -8.23 -15.13 -12.86
CA ASP A 142 -9.23 -14.07 -12.99
C ASP A 142 -10.40 -14.18 -11.99
N ALA A 143 -10.43 -15.24 -11.18
CA ALA A 143 -11.50 -15.44 -10.20
C ALA A 143 -11.37 -14.58 -8.95
N TYR A 144 -10.21 -13.93 -8.76
CA TYR A 144 -9.93 -13.21 -7.54
C TYR A 144 -9.31 -11.83 -7.81
N ASP A 145 -9.87 -10.81 -7.15
CA ASP A 145 -9.22 -9.51 -7.00
C ASP A 145 -8.30 -9.55 -5.78
N ILE A 146 -7.04 -9.15 -5.96
CA ILE A 146 -6.01 -9.23 -4.92
C ILE A 146 -5.59 -7.84 -4.48
N PHE A 147 -5.59 -7.61 -3.17
CA PHE A 147 -5.18 -6.33 -2.59
C PHE A 147 -4.26 -6.54 -1.39
N ILE A 148 -3.28 -5.65 -1.23
CA ILE A 148 -2.46 -5.60 -0.02
C ILE A 148 -3.37 -5.26 1.16
N SER A 149 -3.38 -6.11 2.18
CA SER A 149 -4.18 -5.89 3.40
C SER A 149 -3.37 -5.29 4.53
N ASP A 150 -2.08 -5.62 4.60
CA ASP A 150 -1.22 -5.22 5.71
C ASP A 150 0.26 -5.38 5.32
N ILE A 151 1.09 -4.41 5.70
CA ILE A 151 2.55 -4.45 5.60
C ILE A 151 3.10 -4.20 6.99
N PHE A 152 3.89 -5.10 7.52
CA PHE A 152 4.36 -5.06 8.90
C PHE A 152 5.80 -5.55 9.05
N ASP A 153 6.48 -5.03 10.07
CA ASP A 153 7.78 -5.54 10.46
C ASP A 153 7.64 -6.96 11.04
N ASN A 154 8.50 -7.86 10.61
CA ASN A 154 8.63 -9.14 11.28
C ASN A 154 9.72 -9.06 12.35
N ASP A 155 9.76 -10.06 13.25
CA ASP A 155 10.68 -10.11 14.41
C ASP A 155 12.19 -10.05 14.03
N HIS A 156 12.52 -9.99 12.76
CA HIS A 156 13.89 -9.96 12.23
C HIS A 156 14.23 -8.66 11.46
N GLY A 157 13.40 -7.62 11.59
CA GLY A 157 13.64 -6.31 10.95
C GLY A 157 13.51 -6.33 9.42
N THR A 158 12.71 -7.25 8.89
CA THR A 158 12.33 -7.28 7.49
C THR A 158 10.82 -7.12 7.35
N LEU A 159 10.38 -6.48 6.27
CA LEU A 159 8.96 -6.32 6.00
C LEU A 159 8.31 -7.65 5.61
N ALA A 160 7.12 -7.86 6.09
CA ALA A 160 6.22 -8.91 5.69
C ALA A 160 4.90 -8.29 5.20
N VAL A 161 4.20 -8.98 4.32
CA VAL A 161 2.97 -8.49 3.71
C VAL A 161 1.89 -9.56 3.74
N ARG A 162 0.66 -9.11 3.96
CA ARG A 162 -0.55 -9.91 3.76
C ARG A 162 -1.35 -9.35 2.61
N VAL A 163 -2.06 -10.22 1.93
CA VAL A 163 -3.01 -9.87 0.88
C VAL A 163 -4.37 -10.48 1.16
N TYR A 164 -5.44 -9.82 0.72
CA TYR A 164 -6.75 -10.42 0.56
C TYR A 164 -6.87 -11.01 -0.85
N LEU A 165 -7.57 -12.13 -0.95
CA LEU A 165 -8.13 -12.66 -2.19
C LEU A 165 -9.66 -12.50 -2.09
N PHE A 166 -10.23 -11.64 -2.91
CA PHE A 166 -11.66 -11.40 -2.98
C PHE A 166 -12.25 -12.09 -4.22
N PRO A 167 -13.24 -12.97 -4.07
CA PRO A 167 -13.91 -13.63 -5.19
C PRO A 167 -14.83 -12.71 -6.00
#